data_31d8e627cfdb88bad57b6cf08e8bda1b
#
_entry.id   31d8e627cfdb88bad57b6cf08e8bda1b
#
_cell.length_a   1.000
_cell.length_b   1.000
_cell.length_c   1.000
_cell.angle_alpha   90.00
_cell.angle_beta   90.00
_cell.angle_gamma   90.00
#
_symmetry.space_group_name_H-M   'P 1'
#
loop_
_entity.id
_entity.type
_entity.pdbx_description
1 polymer ?
#
loop_
_entity_poly.entity_id
_entity_poly.type
_entity_poly.pdbx_seq_one_letter_code
_entity_poly.pdbx_strand_id
1 'polypeptide(L)'
;MKKEIINPTNERRGFIKQVATGAAALGLTMLAPPFPLQAAPESTGPLDEADAWFNKIKGKHRIVFDVTKPEESFPFAWPKVFLLTNAATGTPESDLGVVVILRHNAIPYTMNSGLWQKYKFGEMFKVDDPSTKSPSVRNMFWQPKPDDFKIPGVGPVAIGINDLQASGVMFCVCNMAMTVMSAVVAQKMNKDAGDVYKEWIAGLLPGIQVVPSGVWAVGRAQEHNCAYCFVG
;
A
#
# COMPACT_ATOMS: atom_id res chain seq x y z
N MET A 1 30.86 45.67 -9.93
CA MET A 1 30.54 44.23 -9.79
C MET A 1 29.05 44.08 -9.50
N LYS A 2 28.25 43.69 -10.51
CA LYS A 2 26.82 43.40 -10.34
C LYS A 2 26.67 41.97 -9.82
N LYS A 3 26.03 41.79 -8.68
CA LYS A 3 25.62 40.48 -8.17
C LYS A 3 24.44 39.97 -9.00
N GLU A 4 24.64 38.90 -9.77
CA GLU A 4 23.53 38.15 -10.38
C GLU A 4 22.68 37.52 -9.29
N ILE A 5 21.39 37.84 -9.29
CA ILE A 5 20.40 37.21 -8.42
C ILE A 5 20.01 35.89 -9.09
N ILE A 6 20.52 34.78 -8.59
CA ILE A 6 20.16 33.44 -9.06
C ILE A 6 18.69 33.16 -8.69
N ASN A 7 17.86 32.94 -9.71
CA ASN A 7 16.43 32.68 -9.54
C ASN A 7 16.20 31.17 -9.30
N PRO A 8 15.74 30.74 -8.10
CA PRO A 8 15.65 29.32 -7.72
C PRO A 8 14.60 28.51 -8.50
N THR A 9 13.76 29.15 -9.31
CA THR A 9 12.75 28.45 -10.12
C THR A 9 13.34 27.78 -11.39
N ASN A 10 14.53 28.18 -11.84
CA ASN A 10 15.17 27.60 -13.02
C ASN A 10 15.94 26.31 -12.71
N GLU A 11 16.44 26.14 -11.49
CA GLU A 11 17.19 24.92 -11.11
C GLU A 11 16.28 23.69 -10.99
N ARG A 12 15.07 23.83 -10.49
CA ARG A 12 14.09 22.73 -10.39
C ARG A 12 13.68 22.19 -11.76
N ARG A 13 13.53 23.06 -12.76
CA ARG A 13 13.23 22.65 -14.15
C ARG A 13 14.43 21.98 -14.83
N GLY A 14 15.66 22.39 -14.51
CA GLY A 14 16.89 21.75 -14.97
C GLY A 14 17.05 20.34 -14.43
N PHE A 15 16.79 20.13 -13.13
CA PHE A 15 16.87 18.83 -12.48
C PHE A 15 15.86 17.82 -13.06
N ILE A 16 14.61 18.24 -13.28
CA ILE A 16 13.58 17.37 -13.88
C ILE A 16 13.95 16.95 -15.31
N LYS A 17 14.55 17.85 -16.10
CA LYS A 17 15.06 17.51 -17.44
C LYS A 17 16.22 16.50 -17.38
N GLN A 18 17.15 16.63 -16.45
CA GLN A 18 18.27 15.70 -16.28
C GLN A 18 17.83 14.31 -15.82
N VAL A 19 16.83 14.20 -14.93
CA VAL A 19 16.26 12.92 -14.50
C VAL A 19 15.55 12.22 -15.66
N ALA A 20 14.82 12.95 -16.50
CA ALA A 20 14.18 12.41 -17.70
C ALA A 20 15.21 11.90 -18.74
N THR A 21 16.36 12.55 -18.86
CA THR A 21 17.43 12.14 -19.79
C THR A 21 18.26 10.98 -19.23
N GLY A 22 18.43 10.90 -17.91
CA GLY A 22 19.16 9.80 -17.26
C GLY A 22 18.43 8.46 -17.30
N ALA A 23 17.10 8.46 -17.31
CA ALA A 23 16.29 7.24 -17.43
C ALA A 23 16.43 6.56 -18.81
N ALA A 24 16.72 7.33 -19.84
CA ALA A 24 16.97 6.80 -21.21
C ALA A 24 18.34 6.12 -21.34
N ALA A 25 19.32 6.47 -20.48
CA ALA A 25 20.68 5.92 -20.52
C ALA A 25 20.80 4.53 -19.84
N LEU A 26 19.78 4.07 -19.11
CA LEU A 26 19.78 2.78 -18.40
C LEU A 26 19.11 1.64 -19.17
N GLY A 27 18.93 1.77 -20.48
CA GLY A 27 18.52 0.65 -21.35
C GLY A 27 17.11 0.11 -21.13
N LEU A 28 16.24 0.85 -20.45
CA LEU A 28 14.81 0.55 -20.34
C LEU A 28 14.08 1.06 -21.58
N THR A 29 14.38 0.49 -22.75
CA THR A 29 13.52 0.63 -23.93
C THR A 29 12.24 -0.18 -23.74
N MET A 30 11.38 0.26 -22.87
CA MET A 30 9.98 -0.06 -22.95
C MET A 30 9.40 0.81 -24.07
N LEU A 31 8.98 0.19 -25.18
CA LEU A 31 8.11 0.77 -26.19
C LEU A 31 6.71 0.98 -25.58
N ALA A 32 6.62 1.85 -24.59
CA ALA A 32 5.38 2.43 -24.13
C ALA A 32 5.38 3.89 -24.56
N PRO A 33 4.27 4.44 -25.13
CA PRO A 33 4.15 5.87 -25.35
C PRO A 33 4.45 6.57 -24.03
N PRO A 34 5.11 7.74 -24.03
CA PRO A 34 5.40 8.46 -22.81
C PRO A 34 4.08 8.70 -22.10
N PHE A 35 3.91 8.04 -20.93
CA PHE A 35 2.81 8.42 -20.05
C PHE A 35 2.99 9.91 -19.78
N PRO A 36 2.01 10.77 -20.09
CA PRO A 36 2.07 12.12 -19.60
C PRO A 36 2.04 12.01 -18.08
N LEU A 37 3.18 12.23 -17.44
CA LEU A 37 3.22 12.67 -16.05
C LEU A 37 2.59 14.07 -16.07
N GLN A 38 1.30 14.08 -16.30
CA GLN A 38 0.49 15.25 -16.12
C GLN A 38 0.60 15.55 -14.65
N ALA A 39 1.26 16.66 -14.32
CA ALA A 39 1.20 17.21 -12.98
C ALA A 39 -0.27 17.10 -12.57
N ALA A 40 -0.53 16.34 -11.50
CA ALA A 40 -1.88 16.22 -11.00
C ALA A 40 -2.45 17.64 -10.89
N PRO A 41 -3.66 17.89 -11.38
CA PRO A 41 -4.27 19.19 -11.21
C PRO A 41 -4.19 19.52 -9.71
N GLU A 42 -3.95 20.79 -9.37
CA GLU A 42 -3.97 21.30 -8.02
C GLU A 42 -5.36 21.01 -7.39
N SER A 43 -5.54 19.77 -6.95
CA SER A 43 -6.70 19.36 -6.16
C SER A 43 -6.29 19.46 -4.70
N THR A 44 -6.75 20.49 -4.06
CA THR A 44 -6.60 20.72 -2.61
C THR A 44 -7.34 19.68 -1.76
N GLY A 45 -8.09 18.73 -2.35
CA GLY A 45 -8.89 17.73 -1.64
C GLY A 45 -8.15 16.42 -1.29
N PRO A 46 -7.61 15.65 -2.24
CA PRO A 46 -7.14 14.29 -1.92
C PRO A 46 -5.84 14.24 -1.12
N LEU A 47 -4.96 15.24 -1.24
CA LEU A 47 -3.71 15.30 -0.49
C LEU A 47 -3.96 15.71 0.96
N ASP A 48 -4.86 16.67 1.19
CA ASP A 48 -5.23 17.13 2.52
C ASP A 48 -5.93 16.01 3.31
N GLU A 49 -6.77 15.21 2.64
CA GLU A 49 -7.41 14.05 3.25
C GLU A 49 -6.40 12.96 3.64
N ALA A 50 -5.42 12.68 2.77
CA ALA A 50 -4.39 11.68 3.05
C ALA A 50 -3.49 12.13 4.21
N ASP A 51 -3.08 13.40 4.27
CA ASP A 51 -2.32 13.94 5.40
C ASP A 51 -3.16 13.92 6.68
N ALA A 52 -4.42 14.36 6.63
CA ALA A 52 -5.32 14.35 7.77
C ALA A 52 -5.56 12.92 8.32
N TRP A 53 -5.49 11.90 7.47
CA TRP A 53 -5.63 10.52 7.89
C TRP A 53 -4.50 10.11 8.85
N PHE A 54 -3.25 10.54 8.61
CA PHE A 54 -2.12 10.25 9.50
C PHE A 54 -2.26 10.92 10.87
N ASN A 55 -2.99 12.04 11.01
CA ASN A 55 -3.29 12.67 12.28
C ASN A 55 -4.13 11.77 13.22
N LYS A 56 -4.72 10.70 12.70
CA LYS A 56 -5.46 9.71 13.50
C LYS A 56 -4.53 8.73 14.25
N ILE A 57 -3.23 8.71 13.93
CA ILE A 57 -2.25 7.86 14.62
C ILE A 57 -2.15 8.32 16.07
N LYS A 58 -2.51 7.43 16.98
CA LYS A 58 -2.53 7.67 18.43
C LYS A 58 -1.61 6.71 19.14
N GLY A 59 -1.53 6.88 20.46
CA GLY A 59 -0.83 5.95 21.32
C GLY A 59 0.63 6.31 21.56
N LYS A 60 1.21 5.65 22.55
CA LYS A 60 2.59 5.83 23.00
C LYS A 60 3.59 5.06 22.13
N HIS A 61 3.24 3.83 21.75
CA HIS A 61 4.07 2.99 20.90
C HIS A 61 3.48 2.94 19.51
N ARG A 62 4.24 3.46 18.53
CA ARG A 62 3.78 3.62 17.13
C ARG A 62 4.71 2.89 16.19
N ILE A 63 4.14 2.18 15.22
CA ILE A 63 4.89 1.44 14.23
C ILE A 63 4.21 1.51 12.87
N VAL A 64 5.01 1.57 11.81
CA VAL A 64 4.57 1.41 10.43
C VAL A 64 5.17 0.13 9.84
N PHE A 65 4.31 -0.72 9.32
CA PHE A 65 4.68 -1.90 8.54
C PHE A 65 4.63 -1.53 7.06
N ASP A 66 5.79 -1.56 6.41
CA ASP A 66 5.96 -1.24 5.00
C ASP A 66 5.94 -2.53 4.18
N VAL A 67 4.78 -2.85 3.61
CA VAL A 67 4.52 -4.10 2.90
C VAL A 67 4.66 -3.88 1.40
N THR A 68 5.67 -4.54 0.79
CA THR A 68 6.00 -4.34 -0.64
C THR A 68 5.54 -5.47 -1.54
N LYS A 69 5.41 -6.66 -1.01
CA LYS A 69 4.97 -7.85 -1.75
C LYS A 69 4.19 -8.80 -0.83
N PRO A 70 3.49 -9.77 -1.40
CA PRO A 70 2.97 -10.89 -0.64
C PRO A 70 4.13 -11.64 0.03
N GLU A 71 4.03 -11.82 1.35
CA GLU A 71 5.01 -12.55 2.14
C GLU A 71 4.26 -13.40 3.16
N GLU A 72 3.74 -14.53 2.70
CA GLU A 72 2.91 -15.45 3.50
C GLU A 72 1.81 -14.70 4.29
N SER A 73 1.78 -14.83 5.61
CA SER A 73 0.85 -14.12 6.51
C SER A 73 1.49 -12.93 7.22
N PHE A 74 2.79 -12.69 7.05
CA PHE A 74 3.55 -11.69 7.81
C PHE A 74 3.03 -10.25 7.70
N PRO A 75 2.49 -9.81 6.54
CA PRO A 75 1.87 -8.48 6.44
C PRO A 75 0.79 -8.20 7.50
N PHE A 76 0.15 -9.24 8.01
CA PHE A 76 -0.95 -9.15 8.96
C PHE A 76 -0.62 -9.82 10.31
N ALA A 77 0.22 -10.83 10.30
CA ALA A 77 0.68 -11.51 11.51
C ALA A 77 1.56 -10.59 12.38
N TRP A 78 2.49 -9.83 11.78
CA TRP A 78 3.38 -8.97 12.56
C TRP A 78 2.65 -7.79 13.22
N PRO A 79 1.71 -7.08 12.59
CA PRO A 79 0.83 -6.17 13.31
C PRO A 79 0.13 -6.81 14.51
N LYS A 80 -0.38 -8.04 14.34
CA LYS A 80 -1.03 -8.76 15.46
C LYS A 80 -0.04 -9.11 16.57
N VAL A 81 1.16 -9.58 16.24
CA VAL A 81 2.22 -9.86 17.22
C VAL A 81 2.60 -8.59 17.97
N PHE A 82 2.71 -7.45 17.29
CA PHE A 82 2.99 -6.16 17.94
C PHE A 82 1.91 -5.80 18.97
N LEU A 83 0.62 -5.95 18.62
CA LEU A 83 -0.48 -5.71 19.56
C LEU A 83 -0.42 -6.64 20.78
N LEU A 84 -0.28 -7.94 20.54
CA LEU A 84 -0.26 -8.95 21.60
C LEU A 84 0.92 -8.80 22.56
N THR A 85 2.13 -8.53 22.02
CA THR A 85 3.34 -8.39 22.85
C THR A 85 3.33 -7.11 23.67
N ASN A 86 2.79 -6.01 23.14
CA ASN A 86 2.60 -4.78 23.92
C ASN A 86 1.56 -4.98 25.03
N ALA A 87 0.44 -5.66 24.74
CA ALA A 87 -0.55 -6.00 25.76
C ALA A 87 0.07 -6.86 26.88
N ALA A 88 0.86 -7.88 26.52
CA ALA A 88 1.56 -8.75 27.48
C ALA A 88 2.59 -7.98 28.32
N THR A 89 3.12 -6.86 27.85
CA THR A 89 4.06 -5.98 28.57
C THR A 89 3.39 -4.78 29.24
N GLY A 90 2.06 -4.78 29.33
CA GLY A 90 1.27 -3.80 30.10
C GLY A 90 0.86 -2.55 29.32
N THR A 91 0.99 -2.52 27.97
CA THR A 91 0.50 -1.41 27.16
C THR A 91 -0.83 -1.81 26.49
N PRO A 92 -1.95 -1.15 26.82
CA PRO A 92 -3.25 -1.48 26.22
C PRO A 92 -3.30 -1.11 24.73
N GLU A 93 -4.15 -1.78 23.94
CA GLU A 93 -4.31 -1.52 22.49
C GLU A 93 -4.64 -0.06 22.19
N SER A 94 -5.37 0.64 23.08
CA SER A 94 -5.70 2.07 22.94
C SER A 94 -4.47 2.99 22.91
N ASP A 95 -3.33 2.51 23.44
CA ASP A 95 -2.05 3.23 23.50
C ASP A 95 -1.08 2.83 22.39
N LEU A 96 -1.56 2.09 21.40
CA LEU A 96 -0.78 1.62 20.25
C LEU A 96 -1.23 2.34 18.98
N GLY A 97 -0.26 2.76 18.17
CA GLY A 97 -0.49 3.31 16.83
C GLY A 97 0.14 2.38 15.79
N VAL A 98 -0.68 1.68 15.01
CA VAL A 98 -0.20 0.74 14.00
C VAL A 98 -0.69 1.14 12.63
N VAL A 99 0.22 1.32 11.69
CA VAL A 99 -0.06 1.62 10.29
C VAL A 99 0.49 0.50 9.42
N VAL A 100 -0.30 0.01 8.48
CA VAL A 100 0.12 -0.94 7.45
C VAL A 100 -0.01 -0.28 6.10
N ILE A 101 1.11 -0.13 5.40
CA ILE A 101 1.19 0.45 4.06
C ILE A 101 1.30 -0.67 3.05
N LEU A 102 0.25 -0.87 2.26
CA LEU A 102 0.23 -1.88 1.19
C LEU A 102 0.60 -1.20 -0.13
N ARG A 103 1.81 -1.50 -0.64
CA ARG A 103 2.36 -0.89 -1.85
C ARG A 103 2.97 -1.91 -2.80
N HIS A 104 3.30 -1.51 -4.01
CA HIS A 104 3.90 -2.35 -5.04
C HIS A 104 3.07 -3.62 -5.26
N ASN A 105 3.62 -4.82 -5.05
CA ASN A 105 2.91 -6.08 -5.28
C ASN A 105 1.96 -6.48 -4.13
N ALA A 106 1.93 -5.73 -3.02
CA ALA A 106 1.02 -5.98 -1.90
C ALA A 106 -0.36 -5.31 -2.05
N ILE A 107 -0.56 -4.44 -3.06
CA ILE A 107 -1.82 -3.72 -3.25
C ILE A 107 -3.06 -4.63 -3.39
N PRO A 108 -3.00 -5.87 -3.92
CA PRO A 108 -4.19 -6.72 -4.04
C PRO A 108 -4.86 -7.03 -2.72
N TYR A 109 -4.12 -7.05 -1.62
CA TYR A 109 -4.69 -7.28 -0.29
C TYR A 109 -5.69 -6.20 0.16
N THR A 110 -5.66 -5.03 -0.48
CA THR A 110 -6.64 -3.97 -0.22
C THR A 110 -7.95 -4.13 -0.98
N MET A 111 -8.07 -5.14 -1.84
CA MET A 111 -9.17 -5.30 -2.78
C MET A 111 -10.08 -6.48 -2.41
N ASN A 112 -11.35 -6.35 -2.76
CA ASN A 112 -12.36 -7.39 -2.50
C ASN A 112 -12.14 -8.67 -3.34
N SER A 113 -12.75 -9.77 -2.91
CA SER A 113 -12.62 -11.08 -3.56
C SER A 113 -13.14 -11.11 -5.02
N GLY A 114 -14.07 -10.24 -5.37
CA GLY A 114 -14.57 -10.12 -6.76
C GLY A 114 -13.45 -9.67 -7.71
N LEU A 115 -12.61 -8.73 -7.30
CA LEU A 115 -11.44 -8.31 -8.07
C LEU A 115 -10.36 -9.40 -8.11
N TRP A 116 -10.14 -10.11 -7.01
CA TRP A 116 -9.21 -11.25 -6.97
C TRP A 116 -9.58 -12.31 -8.01
N GLN A 117 -10.83 -12.67 -8.08
CA GLN A 117 -11.33 -13.65 -9.05
C GLN A 117 -11.25 -13.12 -10.49
N LYS A 118 -11.74 -11.89 -10.73
CA LYS A 118 -11.83 -11.29 -12.06
C LYS A 118 -10.47 -11.07 -12.71
N TYR A 119 -9.52 -10.58 -11.94
CA TYR A 119 -8.19 -10.23 -12.43
C TYR A 119 -7.13 -11.30 -12.13
N LYS A 120 -7.54 -12.43 -11.54
CA LYS A 120 -6.65 -13.55 -11.19
C LYS A 120 -5.45 -13.10 -10.37
N PHE A 121 -5.68 -12.32 -9.33
CA PHE A 121 -4.60 -11.75 -8.53
C PHE A 121 -3.72 -12.82 -7.87
N GLY A 122 -4.27 -13.98 -7.50
CA GLY A 122 -3.47 -15.10 -6.98
C GLY A 122 -2.40 -15.57 -7.96
N GLU A 123 -2.76 -15.72 -9.24
CA GLU A 123 -1.80 -16.08 -10.28
C GLU A 123 -0.79 -14.95 -10.54
N MET A 124 -1.29 -13.71 -10.64
CA MET A 124 -0.50 -12.55 -11.00
C MET A 124 0.56 -12.19 -9.94
N PHE A 125 0.17 -12.22 -8.68
CA PHE A 125 1.01 -11.82 -7.55
C PHE A 125 1.60 -13.02 -6.80
N LYS A 126 1.38 -14.25 -7.30
CA LYS A 126 1.88 -15.51 -6.73
C LYS A 126 1.45 -15.71 -5.28
N VAL A 127 0.15 -15.59 -5.06
CA VAL A 127 -0.48 -15.75 -3.74
C VAL A 127 -1.36 -16.98 -3.76
N ASP A 128 -1.01 -18.00 -3.00
CA ASP A 128 -1.80 -19.21 -2.86
C ASP A 128 -2.80 -19.09 -1.71
N ASP A 129 -3.98 -19.65 -1.90
CA ASP A 129 -4.98 -19.79 -0.83
C ASP A 129 -4.49 -20.81 0.20
N PRO A 130 -4.48 -20.47 1.50
CA PRO A 130 -3.96 -21.36 2.54
C PRO A 130 -4.72 -22.69 2.64
N SER A 131 -5.98 -22.73 2.23
CA SER A 131 -6.82 -23.94 2.28
C SER A 131 -6.65 -24.82 1.06
N THR A 132 -6.56 -24.25 -0.16
CA THR A 132 -6.53 -25.01 -1.41
C THR A 132 -5.12 -25.26 -1.94
N LYS A 133 -4.12 -24.52 -1.44
CA LYS A 133 -2.72 -24.57 -1.91
C LYS A 133 -2.58 -24.29 -3.41
N SER A 134 -3.46 -23.48 -3.95
CA SER A 134 -3.49 -23.05 -5.35
C SER A 134 -3.69 -21.53 -5.42
N PRO A 135 -3.41 -20.90 -6.59
CA PRO A 135 -3.56 -19.45 -6.72
C PRO A 135 -4.91 -18.96 -6.24
N SER A 136 -4.89 -18.02 -5.32
CA SER A 136 -6.09 -17.57 -4.63
C SER A 136 -7.03 -16.82 -5.57
N VAL A 137 -8.31 -17.17 -5.50
CA VAL A 137 -9.41 -16.47 -6.19
C VAL A 137 -10.16 -15.53 -5.25
N ARG A 138 -9.68 -15.37 -4.01
CA ARG A 138 -10.28 -14.51 -2.97
C ARG A 138 -9.21 -13.74 -2.21
N ASN A 139 -9.60 -12.66 -1.58
CA ASN A 139 -8.76 -12.04 -0.56
C ASN A 139 -8.92 -12.83 0.76
N MET A 140 -7.96 -13.71 1.05
CA MET A 140 -8.02 -14.56 2.23
C MET A 140 -7.85 -13.79 3.55
N PHE A 141 -7.39 -12.54 3.50
CA PHE A 141 -7.22 -11.69 4.68
C PHE A 141 -8.41 -10.75 4.92
N TRP A 142 -9.45 -10.80 4.07
CA TRP A 142 -10.70 -10.10 4.32
C TRP A 142 -11.76 -11.08 4.80
N GLN A 143 -12.17 -10.94 6.05
CA GLN A 143 -13.12 -11.87 6.69
C GLN A 143 -12.68 -13.35 6.51
N PRO A 144 -11.49 -13.71 7.02
CA PRO A 144 -10.93 -15.05 6.84
C PRO A 144 -11.88 -16.12 7.40
N LYS A 145 -11.82 -17.31 6.80
CA LYS A 145 -12.54 -18.46 7.36
C LYS A 145 -11.88 -18.88 8.68
N PRO A 146 -12.62 -19.50 9.62
CA PRO A 146 -12.13 -19.82 10.96
C PRO A 146 -10.80 -20.60 10.98
N ASP A 147 -10.52 -21.37 9.93
CA ASP A 147 -9.36 -22.26 9.87
C ASP A 147 -8.28 -21.81 8.88
N ASP A 148 -8.43 -20.63 8.24
CA ASP A 148 -7.45 -20.14 7.27
C ASP A 148 -6.07 -19.89 7.89
N PHE A 149 -6.04 -19.39 9.13
CA PHE A 149 -4.80 -19.05 9.82
C PHE A 149 -4.70 -19.70 11.19
N LYS A 150 -3.74 -20.63 11.32
CA LYS A 150 -3.47 -21.34 12.57
C LYS A 150 -1.97 -21.35 12.85
N ILE A 151 -1.62 -21.09 14.10
CA ILE A 151 -0.25 -21.24 14.59
C ILE A 151 -0.16 -22.56 15.38
N PRO A 152 0.81 -23.43 15.04
CA PRO A 152 1.02 -24.66 15.81
C PRO A 152 1.22 -24.38 17.29
N GLY A 153 0.47 -25.07 18.16
CA GLY A 153 0.52 -24.88 19.61
C GLY A 153 -0.27 -23.68 20.16
N VAL A 154 -0.77 -22.79 19.29
CA VAL A 154 -1.57 -21.60 19.68
C VAL A 154 -3.03 -21.74 19.21
N GLY A 155 -3.23 -22.31 18.03
CA GLY A 155 -4.56 -22.43 17.42
C GLY A 155 -4.88 -21.31 16.42
N PRO A 156 -6.16 -21.04 16.13
CA PRO A 156 -6.60 -20.00 15.21
C PRO A 156 -6.15 -18.61 15.67
N VAL A 157 -5.71 -17.78 14.71
CA VAL A 157 -5.29 -16.40 14.97
C VAL A 157 -6.11 -15.42 14.12
N ALA A 158 -6.60 -14.36 14.77
CA ALA A 158 -7.37 -13.29 14.13
C ALA A 158 -6.39 -12.26 13.51
N ILE A 159 -5.99 -12.53 12.27
CA ILE A 159 -5.10 -11.67 11.47
C ILE A 159 -5.79 -11.15 10.20
N GLY A 160 -7.10 -11.22 10.14
CA GLY A 160 -7.87 -10.59 9.06
C GLY A 160 -7.72 -9.07 9.11
N ILE A 161 -7.81 -8.42 7.94
CA ILE A 161 -7.78 -6.96 7.85
C ILE A 161 -8.90 -6.36 8.70
N ASN A 162 -10.11 -6.93 8.64
CA ASN A 162 -11.26 -6.54 9.47
C ASN A 162 -10.97 -6.69 10.98
N ASP A 163 -10.28 -7.75 11.39
CA ASP A 163 -9.95 -7.99 12.81
C ASP A 163 -8.90 -6.99 13.30
N LEU A 164 -7.90 -6.73 12.49
CA LEU A 164 -6.85 -5.76 12.77
C LEU A 164 -7.42 -4.32 12.80
N GLN A 165 -8.33 -3.98 11.87
CA GLN A 165 -9.03 -2.69 11.89
C GLN A 165 -9.86 -2.53 13.17
N ALA A 166 -10.53 -3.58 13.63
CA ALA A 166 -11.27 -3.57 14.89
C ALA A 166 -10.34 -3.33 16.11
N SER A 167 -9.08 -3.75 16.03
CA SER A 167 -8.02 -3.45 17.02
C SER A 167 -7.33 -2.09 16.79
N GLY A 168 -7.84 -1.24 15.90
CA GLY A 168 -7.31 0.11 15.65
C GLY A 168 -6.14 0.19 14.66
N VAL A 169 -5.79 -0.91 13.97
CA VAL A 169 -4.77 -0.88 12.92
C VAL A 169 -5.27 -0.12 11.70
N MET A 170 -4.49 0.84 11.24
CA MET A 170 -4.79 1.70 10.11
C MET A 170 -4.15 1.14 8.83
N PHE A 171 -4.92 1.05 7.75
CA PHE A 171 -4.45 0.52 6.48
C PHE A 171 -4.51 1.57 5.38
N CYS A 172 -3.45 1.65 4.56
CA CYS A 172 -3.47 2.47 3.35
C CYS A 172 -2.91 1.74 2.13
N VAL A 173 -3.28 2.23 0.95
CA VAL A 173 -2.84 1.70 -0.34
C VAL A 173 -2.16 2.76 -1.19
N CYS A 174 -1.08 2.35 -1.85
CA CYS A 174 -0.30 3.18 -2.76
C CYS A 174 -1.05 3.45 -4.07
N ASN A 175 -1.52 4.69 -4.28
CA ASN A 175 -2.21 5.07 -5.52
C ASN A 175 -1.31 4.95 -6.76
N MET A 176 -0.02 5.29 -6.64
CA MET A 176 0.92 5.13 -7.75
C MET A 176 1.02 3.66 -8.20
N ALA A 177 1.06 2.70 -7.26
CA ALA A 177 1.06 1.28 -7.59
C ALA A 177 -0.27 0.83 -8.21
N MET A 178 -1.40 1.35 -7.70
CA MET A 178 -2.73 1.11 -8.29
C MET A 178 -2.77 1.56 -9.75
N THR A 179 -2.31 2.77 -10.04
CA THR A 179 -2.29 3.36 -11.38
C THR A 179 -1.41 2.53 -12.34
N VAL A 180 -0.18 2.22 -11.93
CA VAL A 180 0.75 1.48 -12.79
C VAL A 180 0.28 0.05 -13.04
N MET A 181 -0.11 -0.67 -11.97
CA MET A 181 -0.50 -2.07 -12.11
C MET A 181 -1.84 -2.24 -12.83
N SER A 182 -2.81 -1.36 -12.62
CA SER A 182 -4.07 -1.39 -13.38
C SER A 182 -3.84 -1.17 -14.87
N ALA A 183 -2.93 -0.28 -15.26
CA ALA A 183 -2.57 -0.07 -16.66
C ALA A 183 -1.91 -1.31 -17.27
N VAL A 184 -0.99 -1.97 -16.56
CA VAL A 184 -0.39 -3.24 -17.01
C VAL A 184 -1.43 -4.32 -17.20
N VAL A 185 -2.38 -4.43 -16.26
CA VAL A 185 -3.48 -5.40 -16.35
C VAL A 185 -4.42 -5.09 -17.51
N ALA A 186 -4.78 -3.83 -17.67
CA ALA A 186 -5.63 -3.37 -18.77
C ALA A 186 -5.02 -3.73 -20.11
N GLN A 187 -3.73 -3.49 -20.30
CA GLN A 187 -3.02 -3.86 -21.53
C GLN A 187 -3.08 -5.38 -21.80
N LYS A 188 -2.81 -6.22 -20.78
CA LYS A 188 -2.87 -7.68 -20.91
C LYS A 188 -4.27 -8.20 -21.24
N MET A 189 -5.30 -7.50 -20.77
CA MET A 189 -6.71 -7.88 -20.96
C MET A 189 -7.39 -7.16 -22.13
N ASN A 190 -6.66 -6.34 -22.88
CA ASN A 190 -7.19 -5.48 -23.95
C ASN A 190 -8.38 -4.62 -23.48
N LYS A 191 -8.20 -3.94 -22.35
CA LYS A 191 -9.18 -3.05 -21.69
C LYS A 191 -8.65 -1.63 -21.60
N ASP A 192 -9.53 -0.67 -21.35
CA ASP A 192 -9.15 0.71 -21.02
C ASP A 192 -8.51 0.76 -19.63
N ALA A 193 -7.36 1.46 -19.51
CA ALA A 193 -6.61 1.55 -18.25
C ALA A 193 -7.38 2.36 -17.17
N GLY A 194 -8.08 3.40 -17.58
CA GLY A 194 -8.88 4.22 -16.68
C GLY A 194 -10.06 3.47 -16.10
N ASP A 195 -10.69 2.60 -16.91
CA ASP A 195 -11.80 1.80 -16.43
C ASP A 195 -11.35 0.71 -15.45
N VAL A 196 -10.22 0.04 -15.73
CA VAL A 196 -9.64 -0.93 -14.79
C VAL A 196 -9.25 -0.25 -13.48
N TYR A 197 -8.61 0.93 -13.55
CA TYR A 197 -8.26 1.69 -12.35
C TYR A 197 -9.48 2.08 -11.53
N LYS A 198 -10.52 2.64 -12.16
CA LYS A 198 -11.79 3.00 -11.48
C LYS A 198 -12.43 1.80 -10.80
N GLU A 199 -12.43 0.65 -11.47
CA GLU A 199 -12.97 -0.59 -10.91
C GLU A 199 -12.17 -1.05 -9.68
N TRP A 200 -10.85 -0.93 -9.72
CA TRP A 200 -9.99 -1.27 -8.58
C TRP A 200 -10.25 -0.35 -7.38
N ILE A 201 -10.36 0.97 -7.62
CA ILE A 201 -10.72 1.93 -6.56
C ILE A 201 -12.10 1.61 -5.97
N ALA A 202 -13.09 1.33 -6.81
CA ALA A 202 -14.43 0.98 -6.35
C ALA A 202 -14.48 -0.36 -5.58
N GLY A 203 -13.53 -1.25 -5.83
CA GLY A 203 -13.42 -2.55 -5.18
C GLY A 203 -12.49 -2.58 -3.97
N LEU A 204 -12.01 -1.44 -3.48
CA LEU A 204 -11.25 -1.38 -2.24
C LEU A 204 -12.09 -1.84 -1.04
N LEU A 205 -11.43 -2.48 -0.09
CA LEU A 205 -12.05 -2.88 1.17
C LEU A 205 -12.41 -1.65 2.00
N PRO A 206 -13.46 -1.72 2.83
CA PRO A 206 -13.81 -0.65 3.75
C PRO A 206 -12.64 -0.24 4.64
N GLY A 207 -12.49 1.06 4.89
CA GLY A 207 -11.46 1.59 5.80
C GLY A 207 -10.04 1.63 5.24
N ILE A 208 -9.84 1.28 3.97
CA ILE A 208 -8.54 1.44 3.30
C ILE A 208 -8.40 2.88 2.80
N GLN A 209 -7.39 3.59 3.27
CA GLN A 209 -7.06 4.93 2.81
C GLN A 209 -6.22 4.88 1.53
N VAL A 210 -6.64 5.56 0.50
CA VAL A 210 -5.79 5.78 -0.69
C VAL A 210 -4.81 6.91 -0.37
N VAL A 211 -3.50 6.64 -0.57
CA VAL A 211 -2.43 7.64 -0.39
C VAL A 211 -1.69 7.87 -1.69
N PRO A 212 -1.10 9.05 -1.92
CA PRO A 212 -0.43 9.39 -3.19
C PRO A 212 0.59 8.35 -3.64
N SER A 213 1.46 7.93 -2.72
CA SER A 213 2.36 6.78 -2.91
C SER A 213 2.71 6.13 -1.58
N GLY A 214 3.11 4.85 -1.62
CA GLY A 214 3.51 4.15 -0.40
C GLY A 214 4.79 4.72 0.23
N VAL A 215 5.75 5.19 -0.58
CA VAL A 215 6.98 5.82 -0.06
C VAL A 215 6.70 7.17 0.60
N TRP A 216 5.75 7.94 0.07
CA TRP A 216 5.25 9.16 0.72
C TRP A 216 4.59 8.82 2.06
N ALA A 217 3.76 7.78 2.10
CA ALA A 217 3.09 7.32 3.31
C ALA A 217 4.07 6.86 4.41
N VAL A 218 5.17 6.19 4.04
CA VAL A 218 6.26 5.86 4.98
C VAL A 218 6.83 7.13 5.61
N GLY A 219 7.11 8.16 4.81
CA GLY A 219 7.58 9.46 5.33
C GLY A 219 6.59 10.06 6.33
N ARG A 220 5.30 10.11 5.99
CA ARG A 220 4.25 10.64 6.88
C ARG A 220 4.13 9.86 8.18
N ALA A 221 4.15 8.52 8.12
CA ALA A 221 4.11 7.70 9.32
C ALA A 221 5.31 7.98 10.25
N GLN A 222 6.51 8.17 9.68
CA GLN A 222 7.70 8.50 10.46
C GLN A 222 7.66 9.92 11.05
N GLU A 223 7.11 10.90 10.34
CA GLU A 223 6.84 12.25 10.87
C GLU A 223 5.87 12.20 12.07
N HIS A 224 4.99 11.20 12.13
CA HIS A 224 4.14 10.89 13.28
C HIS A 224 4.80 9.97 14.32
N ASN A 225 6.13 9.88 14.33
CA ASN A 225 6.95 9.09 15.25
C ASN A 225 6.68 7.58 15.22
N CYS A 226 6.31 7.02 14.08
CA CYS A 226 6.23 5.58 13.91
C CYS A 226 7.63 4.97 13.76
N ALA A 227 7.93 3.93 14.51
CA ALA A 227 9.05 3.03 14.20
C ALA A 227 8.80 2.34 12.86
N TYR A 228 9.85 2.02 12.11
CA TYR A 228 9.73 1.40 10.78
C TYR A 228 9.99 -0.10 10.84
N CYS A 229 9.12 -0.86 10.20
CA CYS A 229 9.28 -2.30 10.00
C CYS A 229 9.02 -2.67 8.54
N PHE A 230 10.03 -3.19 7.86
CA PHE A 230 9.90 -3.66 6.48
C PHE A 230 9.28 -5.07 6.44
N VAL A 231 8.39 -5.31 5.48
CA VAL A 231 7.75 -6.60 5.22
C VAL A 231 7.80 -6.91 3.72
N GLY A 232 8.60 -7.90 3.36
CA GLY A 232 8.66 -8.35 1.98
C GLY A 232 10.03 -8.52 1.39
#